data_f66d3039a6473a375a811b2a6428cd4e
#
_entry.id   f66d3039a6473a375a811b2a6428cd4e
#
_cell.length_a   1.000
_cell.length_b   1.000
_cell.length_c   1.000
_cell.angle_alpha   90.00
_cell.angle_beta   90.00
_cell.angle_gamma   90.00
#
_symmetry.space_group_name_H-M   'P 1'
#
loop_
_entity.id
_entity.type
_entity.pdbx_description
1 polymer ?
#
loop_
_entity_poly.entity_id
_entity_poly.type
_entity_poly.pdbx_seq_one_letter_code
_entity_poly.pdbx_strand_id
1 'polypeptide(L)'
;MSVEIERKFLVKDLSWKASATSFKEFQQGYFPTGDGVTVRARIAGDKARLTIKGPVSGISRAEFEYPIPIADAVAFLSNFCTKPVILKRRWYVPFCDFTWEVDEFAGKNEGLIVAEIELDSPDREFPVPPWLGREVSHEPRFRNSRLVRHPYSEWTDEEKQ
;
A
#
# COMPACT_ATOMS: atom_id res chain seq x y z
N MET A 1 -15.03 10.23 8.38
CA MET A 1 -14.35 10.40 7.05
C MET A 1 -13.02 11.08 7.27
N SER A 2 -12.00 10.58 6.64
CA SER A 2 -10.71 11.27 6.53
C SER A 2 -10.36 11.49 5.05
N VAL A 3 -9.38 12.35 4.81
CA VAL A 3 -8.77 12.52 3.49
C VAL A 3 -7.38 11.94 3.58
N GLU A 4 -7.11 10.92 2.78
CA GLU A 4 -5.78 10.33 2.64
C GLU A 4 -5.02 11.09 1.57
N ILE A 5 -3.83 11.56 1.91
CA ILE A 5 -2.91 12.22 0.99
C ILE A 5 -1.59 11.46 1.11
N GLU A 6 -1.21 10.71 0.08
CA GLU A 6 0.01 9.92 0.10
C GLU A 6 0.80 10.05 -1.20
N ARG A 7 2.11 9.92 -1.09
CA ARG A 7 3.00 9.80 -2.25
C ARG A 7 3.76 8.49 -2.18
N LYS A 8 4.00 7.90 -3.34
CA LYS A 8 4.63 6.58 -3.50
C LYS A 8 5.89 6.68 -4.33
N PHE A 9 6.88 5.90 -3.92
CA PHE A 9 8.20 5.89 -4.55
C PHE A 9 8.73 4.46 -4.64
N LEU A 10 9.55 4.20 -5.61
CA LEU A 10 10.43 3.04 -5.59
C LEU A 10 11.62 3.30 -4.66
N VAL A 11 12.38 2.29 -4.34
CA VAL A 11 13.63 2.42 -3.57
C VAL A 11 14.83 2.19 -4.47
N LYS A 12 15.93 2.91 -4.22
CA LYS A 12 17.19 2.74 -4.97
C LYS A 12 17.97 1.52 -4.53
N ASP A 13 17.89 1.20 -3.24
CA ASP A 13 18.64 0.14 -2.59
C ASP A 13 17.93 -0.33 -1.31
N LEU A 14 18.53 -1.24 -0.59
CA LEU A 14 17.96 -1.81 0.63
C LEU A 14 18.47 -1.16 1.93
N SER A 15 19.16 -0.03 1.86
CA SER A 15 19.74 0.63 3.04
C SER A 15 18.66 1.13 4.03
N TRP A 16 17.44 1.34 3.57
CA TRP A 16 16.29 1.68 4.42
C TRP A 16 16.03 0.64 5.53
N LYS A 17 16.38 -0.64 5.30
CA LYS A 17 16.16 -1.70 6.30
C LYS A 17 16.92 -1.47 7.60
N ALA A 18 18.12 -0.93 7.51
CA ALA A 18 18.95 -0.62 8.68
C ALA A 18 18.32 0.45 9.59
N SER A 19 17.48 1.32 9.03
CA SER A 19 16.80 2.41 9.74
C SER A 19 15.39 2.04 10.18
N ALA A 20 14.88 0.88 9.78
CA ALA A 20 13.54 0.43 10.17
C ALA A 20 13.48 0.14 11.68
N THR A 21 12.43 0.62 12.34
CA THR A 21 12.23 0.43 13.78
C THR A 21 11.28 -0.73 14.10
N SER A 22 10.38 -1.06 13.17
CA SER A 22 9.41 -2.15 13.31
C SER A 22 8.84 -2.55 11.96
N PHE A 23 8.09 -3.64 11.96
CA PHE A 23 7.31 -4.07 10.80
C PHE A 23 6.02 -4.77 11.22
N LYS A 24 5.09 -4.88 10.29
CA LYS A 24 3.88 -5.71 10.43
C LYS A 24 3.64 -6.51 9.15
N GLU A 25 3.18 -7.75 9.34
CA GLU A 25 2.71 -8.57 8.23
C GLU A 25 1.29 -8.17 7.85
N PHE A 26 1.04 -7.95 6.57
CA PHE A 26 -0.26 -7.57 6.02
C PHE A 26 -0.78 -8.65 5.08
N GLN A 27 -2.05 -9.00 5.28
CA GLN A 27 -2.87 -9.73 4.31
C GLN A 27 -4.03 -8.82 3.95
N GLN A 28 -4.18 -8.48 2.68
CA GLN A 28 -5.27 -7.63 2.26
C GLN A 28 -5.86 -8.05 0.92
N GLY A 29 -7.15 -7.87 0.80
CA GLY A 29 -7.88 -8.17 -0.41
C GLY A 29 -8.88 -7.07 -0.74
N TYR A 30 -9.33 -7.08 -1.99
CA TYR A 30 -10.23 -6.07 -2.53
C TYR A 30 -11.51 -6.74 -3.02
N PHE A 31 -12.65 -6.20 -2.59
CA PHE A 31 -13.95 -6.59 -3.13
C PHE A 31 -14.07 -6.07 -4.56
N PRO A 32 -14.80 -6.79 -5.44
CA PRO A 32 -15.16 -6.26 -6.75
C PRO A 32 -16.00 -4.99 -6.59
N THR A 33 -15.52 -3.89 -7.17
CA THR A 33 -16.20 -2.58 -7.13
C THR A 33 -15.99 -1.84 -8.45
N GLY A 34 -16.71 -0.75 -8.65
CA GLY A 34 -16.61 0.11 -9.83
C GLY A 34 -16.42 1.58 -9.48
N ASP A 35 -16.40 2.43 -10.51
CA ASP A 35 -16.40 3.90 -10.42
C ASP A 35 -15.26 4.50 -9.58
N GLY A 36 -14.09 3.84 -9.57
CA GLY A 36 -12.91 4.30 -8.82
C GLY A 36 -13.00 4.09 -7.31
N VAL A 37 -14.09 3.53 -6.81
CA VAL A 37 -14.24 3.15 -5.41
C VAL A 37 -13.48 1.86 -5.13
N THR A 38 -12.80 1.79 -3.99
CA THR A 38 -12.20 0.54 -3.50
C THR A 38 -12.75 0.18 -2.14
N VAL A 39 -13.02 -1.11 -1.94
CA VAL A 39 -13.37 -1.69 -0.64
C VAL A 39 -12.34 -2.76 -0.33
N ARG A 40 -11.65 -2.60 0.78
CA ARG A 40 -10.53 -3.44 1.20
C ARG A 40 -10.77 -4.05 2.56
N ALA A 41 -10.55 -5.36 2.69
CA ALA A 41 -10.36 -6.03 3.98
C ALA A 41 -8.86 -6.24 4.21
N ARG A 42 -8.37 -5.94 5.42
CA ARG A 42 -6.97 -6.07 5.79
C ARG A 42 -6.83 -6.71 7.16
N ILE A 43 -5.92 -7.67 7.27
CA ILE A 43 -5.40 -8.16 8.55
C ILE A 43 -3.97 -7.65 8.68
N ALA A 44 -3.68 -6.97 9.78
CA ALA A 44 -2.36 -6.44 10.10
C ALA A 44 -2.01 -6.84 11.54
N GLY A 45 -1.14 -7.86 11.69
CA GLY A 45 -0.86 -8.44 13.00
C GLY A 45 -2.12 -9.05 13.63
N ASP A 46 -2.52 -8.55 14.79
CA ASP A 46 -3.69 -9.00 15.56
C ASP A 46 -4.96 -8.17 15.32
N LYS A 47 -4.96 -7.28 14.33
CA LYS A 47 -6.07 -6.37 14.03
C LYS A 47 -6.55 -6.54 12.60
N ALA A 48 -7.84 -6.30 12.40
CA ALA A 48 -8.43 -6.28 11.08
C ALA A 48 -9.27 -5.02 10.86
N ARG A 49 -9.30 -4.55 9.62
CA ARG A 49 -10.03 -3.34 9.22
C ARG A 49 -10.71 -3.52 7.88
N LEU A 50 -11.87 -2.89 7.75
CA LEU A 50 -12.55 -2.68 6.47
C LEU A 50 -12.36 -1.21 6.09
N THR A 51 -11.85 -0.99 4.87
CA THR A 51 -11.58 0.36 4.37
C THR A 51 -12.33 0.60 3.08
N ILE A 52 -13.01 1.72 2.99
CA ILE A 52 -13.70 2.18 1.79
C ILE A 52 -13.01 3.47 1.35
N LYS A 53 -12.52 3.49 0.12
CA LYS A 53 -11.86 4.66 -0.47
C LYS A 53 -12.61 5.12 -1.71
N GLY A 54 -12.83 6.42 -1.80
CA GLY A 54 -13.42 7.07 -2.97
C GLY A 54 -12.47 7.15 -4.16
N PRO A 55 -12.91 7.73 -5.28
CA PRO A 55 -12.06 7.99 -6.43
C PRO A 55 -10.88 8.89 -6.06
N VAL A 56 -9.73 8.67 -6.74
CA VAL A 56 -8.53 9.48 -6.54
C VAL A 56 -8.68 10.81 -7.26
N SER A 57 -8.33 11.91 -6.58
CA SER A 57 -8.19 13.25 -7.14
C SER A 57 -6.77 13.75 -6.87
N GLY A 58 -5.93 13.79 -7.90
CA GLY A 58 -4.50 14.04 -7.71
C GLY A 58 -3.83 12.95 -6.87
N ILE A 59 -3.36 13.31 -5.67
CA ILE A 59 -2.81 12.37 -4.68
C ILE A 59 -3.73 12.18 -3.45
N SER A 60 -4.94 12.71 -3.51
CA SER A 60 -5.91 12.73 -2.40
C SER A 60 -7.13 11.87 -2.71
N ARG A 61 -7.72 11.29 -1.67
CA ARG A 61 -9.00 10.56 -1.77
C ARG A 61 -9.69 10.49 -0.43
N ALA A 62 -11.02 10.42 -0.45
CA ALA A 62 -11.82 10.17 0.76
C ALA A 62 -11.58 8.76 1.28
N GLU A 63 -11.46 8.61 2.59
CA GLU A 63 -11.28 7.33 3.25
C GLU A 63 -12.24 7.18 4.43
N PHE A 64 -12.82 5.98 4.53
CA PHE A 64 -13.60 5.52 5.67
C PHE A 64 -12.99 4.20 6.14
N GLU A 65 -12.63 4.11 7.41
CA GLU A 65 -11.98 2.92 7.94
C GLU A 65 -12.63 2.47 9.24
N TYR A 66 -12.94 1.20 9.34
CA TYR A 66 -13.63 0.59 10.48
C TYR A 66 -12.88 -0.65 10.97
N PRO A 67 -12.66 -0.79 12.28
CA PRO A 67 -12.19 -2.05 12.83
C PRO A 67 -13.27 -3.12 12.65
N ILE A 68 -12.85 -4.32 12.31
CA ILE A 68 -13.72 -5.50 12.18
C ILE A 68 -13.11 -6.69 12.91
N PRO A 69 -13.92 -7.69 13.29
CA PRO A 69 -13.40 -8.94 13.84
C PRO A 69 -12.45 -9.63 12.83
N ILE A 70 -11.37 -10.23 13.32
CA ILE A 70 -10.42 -10.97 12.47
C ILE A 70 -11.14 -12.11 11.73
N ALA A 71 -12.06 -12.79 12.38
CA ALA A 71 -12.83 -13.87 11.77
C ALA A 71 -13.63 -13.39 10.53
N ASP A 72 -14.19 -12.18 10.58
CA ASP A 72 -14.89 -11.57 9.44
C ASP A 72 -13.91 -11.25 8.32
N ALA A 73 -12.76 -10.68 8.64
CA ALA A 73 -11.72 -10.39 7.66
C ALA A 73 -11.22 -11.66 6.96
N VAL A 74 -11.00 -12.74 7.69
CA VAL A 74 -10.62 -14.05 7.13
C VAL A 74 -11.69 -14.54 6.16
N ALA A 75 -12.98 -14.45 6.53
CA ALA A 75 -14.09 -14.83 5.67
C ALA A 75 -14.16 -13.97 4.40
N PHE A 76 -13.96 -12.66 4.52
CA PHE A 76 -13.93 -11.74 3.37
C PHE A 76 -12.79 -12.06 2.41
N LEU A 77 -11.58 -12.24 2.93
CA LEU A 77 -10.42 -12.60 2.12
C LEU A 77 -10.59 -13.93 1.40
N SER A 78 -11.20 -14.91 2.06
CA SER A 78 -11.39 -16.25 1.49
C SER A 78 -12.52 -16.32 0.46
N ASN A 79 -13.63 -15.60 0.68
CA ASN A 79 -14.88 -15.84 -0.05
C ASN A 79 -15.31 -14.70 -0.98
N PHE A 80 -14.94 -13.44 -0.68
CA PHE A 80 -15.49 -12.28 -1.38
C PHE A 80 -14.46 -11.41 -2.08
N CYS A 81 -13.19 -11.47 -1.67
CA CYS A 81 -12.13 -10.69 -2.30
C CYS A 81 -11.63 -11.35 -3.59
N THR A 82 -11.25 -10.52 -4.56
CA THR A 82 -10.58 -10.95 -5.79
C THR A 82 -9.23 -11.57 -5.47
N LYS A 83 -8.91 -12.69 -6.10
CA LYS A 83 -7.62 -13.39 -5.94
C LYS A 83 -6.60 -12.94 -6.99
N PRO A 84 -5.30 -13.01 -6.66
CA PRO A 84 -4.73 -13.35 -5.36
C PRO A 84 -4.88 -12.21 -4.34
N VAL A 85 -4.90 -12.53 -3.05
CA VAL A 85 -4.80 -11.51 -2.00
C VAL A 85 -3.39 -10.93 -1.96
N ILE A 86 -3.25 -9.70 -1.53
CA ILE A 86 -1.96 -9.03 -1.35
C ILE A 86 -1.33 -9.52 -0.04
N LEU A 87 -0.10 -9.99 -0.14
CA LEU A 87 0.75 -10.34 1.00
C LEU A 87 1.93 -9.39 0.97
N LYS A 88 2.18 -8.70 2.08
CA LYS A 88 3.31 -7.79 2.20
C LYS A 88 3.75 -7.63 3.64
N ARG A 89 5.00 -7.24 3.82
CA ARG A 89 5.54 -6.76 5.07
C ARG A 89 5.70 -5.26 4.97
N ARG A 90 5.04 -4.52 5.87
CA ARG A 90 5.19 -3.08 5.98
C ARG A 90 6.20 -2.75 7.06
N TRP A 91 7.27 -2.12 6.65
CA TRP A 91 8.33 -1.62 7.52
C TRP A 91 8.10 -0.15 7.83
N TYR A 92 8.34 0.24 9.07
CA TYR A 92 8.26 1.64 9.50
C TYR A 92 9.68 2.19 9.61
N VAL A 93 9.97 3.19 8.78
CA VAL A 93 11.34 3.73 8.60
C VAL A 93 11.33 5.23 8.90
N PRO A 94 11.72 5.64 10.12
CA PRO A 94 11.85 7.05 10.45
C PRO A 94 12.93 7.72 9.61
N PHE A 95 12.64 8.93 9.13
CA PHE A 95 13.62 9.80 8.52
C PHE A 95 13.24 11.26 8.80
N CYS A 96 14.11 11.98 9.52
CA CYS A 96 13.78 13.29 10.09
C CYS A 96 12.47 13.22 10.89
N ASP A 97 11.53 14.14 10.67
CA ASP A 97 10.25 14.16 11.39
C ASP A 97 9.14 13.31 10.76
N PHE A 98 9.49 12.50 9.75
CA PHE A 98 8.54 11.65 9.04
C PHE A 98 8.82 10.18 9.31
N THR A 99 7.77 9.37 9.22
CA THR A 99 7.89 7.91 9.19
C THR A 99 7.43 7.41 7.82
N TRP A 100 8.36 6.82 7.09
CA TRP A 100 8.07 6.16 5.83
C TRP A 100 7.50 4.77 6.07
N GLU A 101 6.54 4.39 5.27
CA GLU A 101 6.02 3.03 5.23
C GLU A 101 6.57 2.33 3.99
N VAL A 102 7.45 1.36 4.20
CA VAL A 102 8.08 0.62 3.10
C VAL A 102 7.46 -0.77 3.03
N ASP A 103 6.73 -1.00 1.94
CA ASP A 103 6.06 -2.26 1.66
C ASP A 103 6.98 -3.17 0.84
N GLU A 104 7.39 -4.27 1.44
CA GLU A 104 8.09 -5.37 0.79
C GLU A 104 7.06 -6.45 0.47
N PHE A 105 6.74 -6.62 -0.80
CA PHE A 105 5.70 -7.53 -1.25
C PHE A 105 6.19 -8.99 -1.30
N ALA A 106 5.25 -9.91 -1.12
CA ALA A 106 5.47 -11.34 -1.20
C ALA A 106 4.48 -12.01 -2.17
N GLY A 107 4.58 -13.33 -2.32
CA GLY A 107 3.69 -14.09 -3.20
C GLY A 107 3.82 -13.67 -4.65
N LYS A 108 2.71 -13.40 -5.31
CA LYS A 108 2.65 -12.98 -6.72
C LYS A 108 3.32 -11.63 -7.01
N ASN A 109 3.55 -10.83 -5.97
CA ASN A 109 4.19 -9.52 -6.08
C ASN A 109 5.61 -9.50 -5.52
N GLU A 110 6.21 -10.65 -5.27
CA GLU A 110 7.57 -10.76 -4.75
C GLU A 110 8.58 -10.03 -5.64
N GLY A 111 9.49 -9.29 -5.00
CA GLY A 111 10.49 -8.45 -5.65
C GLY A 111 10.09 -6.98 -5.79
N LEU A 112 8.80 -6.65 -5.60
CA LEU A 112 8.35 -5.27 -5.58
C LEU A 112 8.54 -4.67 -4.19
N ILE A 113 9.11 -3.48 -4.13
CA ILE A 113 9.25 -2.68 -2.91
C ILE A 113 8.76 -1.27 -3.21
N VAL A 114 7.81 -0.78 -2.42
CA VAL A 114 7.21 0.55 -2.57
C VAL A 114 7.29 1.29 -1.24
N ALA A 115 7.82 2.51 -1.27
CA ALA A 115 7.86 3.40 -0.11
C ALA A 115 6.72 4.42 -0.20
N GLU A 116 5.98 4.58 0.88
CA GLU A 116 4.87 5.52 0.97
C GLU A 116 5.14 6.54 2.08
N ILE A 117 4.76 7.79 1.83
CA ILE A 117 4.70 8.84 2.84
C ILE A 117 3.31 9.44 2.85
N GLU A 118 2.70 9.49 4.04
CA GLU A 118 1.42 10.16 4.26
C GLU A 118 1.67 11.61 4.64
N LEU A 119 0.93 12.52 4.03
CA LEU A 119 1.09 13.96 4.17
C LEU A 119 -0.19 14.60 4.70
N ASP A 120 -0.04 15.73 5.36
CA ASP A 120 -1.17 16.55 5.85
C ASP A 120 -1.75 17.50 4.77
N SER A 121 -0.98 17.75 3.70
CA SER A 121 -1.42 18.54 2.55
C SER A 121 -0.70 18.09 1.27
N PRO A 122 -1.30 18.32 0.08
CA PRO A 122 -0.68 17.96 -1.19
C PRO A 122 0.67 18.65 -1.46
N ASP A 123 0.85 19.86 -0.91
CA ASP A 123 2.04 20.69 -1.11
C ASP A 123 3.06 20.55 0.03
N ARG A 124 2.83 19.61 0.94
CA ARG A 124 3.75 19.38 2.07
C ARG A 124 5.10 18.92 1.57
N GLU A 125 6.13 19.69 1.85
CA GLU A 125 7.52 19.32 1.59
C GLU A 125 8.03 18.34 2.67
N PHE A 126 8.93 17.46 2.28
CA PHE A 126 9.58 16.49 3.17
C PHE A 126 11.03 16.26 2.74
N PRO A 127 11.93 15.97 3.71
CA PRO A 127 13.29 15.58 3.40
C PRO A 127 13.32 14.27 2.61
N VAL A 128 14.15 14.19 1.58
CA VAL A 128 14.30 13.01 0.72
C VAL A 128 15.36 12.08 1.29
N PRO A 129 14.99 10.87 1.74
CA PRO A 129 15.97 9.90 2.18
C PRO A 129 16.91 9.46 1.04
N PRO A 130 18.17 9.12 1.34
CA PRO A 130 19.14 8.75 0.30
C PRO A 130 18.78 7.46 -0.46
N TRP A 131 17.97 6.60 0.14
CA TRP A 131 17.51 5.34 -0.46
C TRP A 131 16.24 5.50 -1.32
N LEU A 132 15.63 6.69 -1.33
CA LEU A 132 14.39 6.93 -2.09
C LEU A 132 14.69 7.00 -3.59
N GLY A 133 13.87 6.29 -4.36
CA GLY A 133 13.97 6.22 -5.81
C GLY A 133 12.94 7.09 -6.53
N ARG A 134 12.54 6.66 -7.70
CA ARG A 134 11.59 7.35 -8.57
C ARG A 134 10.19 7.39 -7.96
N GLU A 135 9.50 8.51 -8.10
CA GLU A 135 8.09 8.64 -7.70
C GLU A 135 7.18 7.89 -8.67
N VAL A 136 6.21 7.17 -8.11
CA VAL A 136 5.22 6.37 -8.84
C VAL A 136 3.78 6.69 -8.42
N SER A 137 3.55 7.79 -7.73
CA SER A 137 2.23 8.19 -7.19
C SER A 137 1.14 8.21 -8.26
N HIS A 138 1.47 8.63 -9.49
CA HIS A 138 0.54 8.77 -10.60
C HIS A 138 0.49 7.56 -11.54
N GLU A 139 1.16 6.47 -11.17
CA GLU A 139 1.19 5.24 -11.96
C GLU A 139 0.26 4.19 -11.33
N PRO A 140 -0.95 3.98 -11.90
CA PRO A 140 -1.96 3.11 -11.29
C PRO A 140 -1.50 1.67 -11.03
N ARG A 141 -0.56 1.15 -11.84
CA ARG A 141 -0.06 -0.23 -11.71
C ARG A 141 0.56 -0.52 -10.33
N PHE A 142 1.08 0.50 -9.64
CA PHE A 142 1.68 0.36 -8.30
C PHE A 142 0.65 0.39 -7.16
N ARG A 143 -0.63 0.62 -7.46
CA ARG A 143 -1.70 0.56 -6.45
C ARG A 143 -1.97 -0.89 -6.06
N ASN A 144 -2.11 -1.15 -4.76
CA ASN A 144 -2.38 -2.51 -4.28
C ASN A 144 -3.61 -3.15 -4.93
N SER A 145 -4.67 -2.38 -5.18
CA SER A 145 -5.87 -2.87 -5.87
C SER A 145 -5.60 -3.30 -7.33
N ARG A 146 -4.63 -2.69 -7.98
CA ARG A 146 -4.21 -3.07 -9.34
C ARG A 146 -3.28 -4.28 -9.34
N LEU A 147 -2.43 -4.41 -8.33
CA LEU A 147 -1.54 -5.56 -8.17
C LEU A 147 -2.30 -6.89 -8.00
N VAL A 148 -3.54 -6.84 -7.52
CA VAL A 148 -4.42 -8.02 -7.47
C VAL A 148 -4.76 -8.51 -8.89
N ARG A 149 -5.01 -7.60 -9.83
CA ARG A 149 -5.43 -7.94 -11.20
C ARG A 149 -4.26 -8.16 -12.15
N HIS A 150 -3.17 -7.46 -11.93
CA HIS A 150 -1.93 -7.55 -12.72
C HIS A 150 -0.73 -7.57 -11.78
N PRO A 151 -0.43 -8.75 -11.19
CA PRO A 151 0.64 -8.87 -10.20
C PRO A 151 2.02 -8.65 -10.82
N TYR A 152 2.95 -8.21 -9.99
CA TYR A 152 4.33 -7.88 -10.38
C TYR A 152 5.05 -9.03 -11.11
N SER A 153 4.75 -10.27 -10.76
CA SER A 153 5.29 -11.46 -11.43
C SER A 153 4.92 -11.55 -12.91
N GLU A 154 3.85 -10.88 -13.34
CA GLU A 154 3.37 -10.86 -14.73
C GLU A 154 3.83 -9.61 -15.50
N TRP A 155 4.53 -8.68 -14.82
CA TRP A 155 5.02 -7.47 -15.46
C TRP A 155 6.17 -7.75 -16.42
N THR A 156 6.18 -7.05 -17.54
CA THR A 156 7.32 -7.01 -18.45
C THR A 156 8.48 -6.25 -17.83
N ASP A 157 9.68 -6.41 -18.38
CA ASP A 157 10.87 -5.67 -17.91
C ASP A 157 10.67 -4.15 -18.03
N GLU A 158 9.95 -3.69 -19.05
CA GLU A 158 9.59 -2.28 -19.24
C GLU A 158 8.65 -1.79 -18.15
N GLU A 159 7.65 -2.58 -17.75
CA GLU A 159 6.71 -2.23 -16.69
C GLU A 159 7.38 -2.16 -15.31
N LYS A 160 8.50 -2.85 -15.11
CA LYS A 160 9.27 -2.85 -13.86
C LYS A 160 10.18 -1.63 -13.71
N GLN A 161 10.39 -0.87 -14.76
CA GLN A 161 11.16 0.35 -14.77
C GLN A 161 10.25 1.53 -14.39
#